data_0251bdb096c6408a1b92f677bad42c9a
#
_entry.id   0251bdb096c6408a1b92f677bad42c9a
#
_cell.length_a   1.000
_cell.length_b   1.000
_cell.length_c   1.000
_cell.angle_alpha   90.00
_cell.angle_beta   90.00
_cell.angle_gamma   90.00
#
_symmetry.space_group_name_H-M   'P 1'
#
loop_
_entity.id
_entity.type
_entity.pdbx_description
1 polymer ?
#
loop_
_entity_poly.entity_id
_entity_poly.type
_entity_poly.pdbx_seq_one_letter_code
_entity_poly.pdbx_strand_id
1 'polypeptide(L)'
;MSRVLVVDQQQRPLSPCTPARARLLLKAGKAAVLRRFPFVLILRDARPEAVGEPLRLKLDPGSKTTGLAVVNDARGEVVWAAEVTHRGQRIREALAARRAVRRSRRQRKTRYRPQRFANRRRAVGWLAPSLLSRVLQVLTWVARLRRFAPIGAISVELARFDTQRLQDPTISDIEYQQGELAGFELREYLLIKWNHTCAYCSISGVPVEVGTGGRTKYQRMRAGLPKTHFFDAACVGASTPQRWRVRHVRPLLIQAMGWQCRQMTLMDKYGFPRTRAKQQSRVKGFRTGDLIRAVVPSGKKAGRYTGQVAVHASGSFNVTTGHGTIQGISHRHSHLLHQQDGYTYAKGGVALLPNS
;
A
#
# COMPACT_ATOMS: atom_id res chain seq x y z
N MET A 1 -22.02 3.14 3.18
CA MET A 1 -21.25 2.99 1.90
C MET A 1 -20.00 3.87 1.98
N SER A 2 -18.86 3.36 1.59
CA SER A 2 -17.64 4.19 1.50
C SER A 2 -17.89 5.40 0.61
N ARG A 3 -17.44 6.57 1.03
CA ARG A 3 -17.57 7.80 0.23
C ARG A 3 -16.54 7.81 -0.90
N VAL A 4 -16.75 8.69 -1.86
CA VAL A 4 -15.87 8.92 -3.00
C VAL A 4 -15.02 10.15 -2.71
N LEU A 5 -13.71 10.03 -2.81
CA LEU A 5 -12.79 11.15 -2.65
C LEU A 5 -12.92 12.09 -3.84
N VAL A 6 -12.88 13.38 -3.57
CA VAL A 6 -13.07 14.43 -4.59
C VAL A 6 -11.99 15.48 -4.45
N VAL A 7 -11.45 15.90 -5.57
CA VAL A 7 -10.55 17.05 -5.66
C VAL A 7 -11.08 18.05 -6.68
N ASP A 8 -10.70 19.31 -6.54
CA ASP A 8 -11.02 20.35 -7.53
C ASP A 8 -10.10 20.26 -8.76
N GLN A 9 -10.25 21.15 -9.73
CA GLN A 9 -9.43 21.23 -10.93
C GLN A 9 -7.92 21.38 -10.62
N GLN A 10 -7.58 22.06 -9.53
CA GLN A 10 -6.20 22.28 -9.06
C GLN A 10 -5.70 21.14 -8.16
N GLN A 11 -6.46 20.03 -8.08
CA GLN A 11 -6.18 18.87 -7.24
C GLN A 11 -6.17 19.14 -5.72
N ARG A 12 -6.85 20.21 -5.25
CA ARG A 12 -7.06 20.44 -3.82
C ARG A 12 -8.12 19.49 -3.30
N PRO A 13 -7.89 18.85 -2.13
CA PRO A 13 -8.85 17.91 -1.58
C PRO A 13 -10.11 18.61 -1.07
N LEU A 14 -11.25 18.08 -1.45
CA LEU A 14 -12.58 18.54 -1.03
C LEU A 14 -13.27 17.51 -0.13
N SER A 15 -14.38 17.88 0.48
CA SER A 15 -15.21 16.94 1.24
C SER A 15 -15.66 15.76 0.37
N PRO A 16 -15.45 14.50 0.82
CA PRO A 16 -15.86 13.32 0.08
C PRO A 16 -17.38 13.26 -0.13
N CYS A 17 -17.80 12.87 -1.31
CA CYS A 17 -19.22 12.79 -1.66
C CYS A 17 -19.75 11.35 -1.61
N THR A 18 -21.09 11.21 -1.63
CA THR A 18 -21.74 9.89 -1.74
C THR A 18 -21.54 9.30 -3.14
N PRO A 19 -21.56 7.97 -3.30
CA PRO A 19 -21.47 7.33 -4.63
C PRO A 19 -22.59 7.77 -5.59
N ALA A 20 -23.79 8.10 -5.08
CA ALA A 20 -24.88 8.63 -5.89
C ALA A 20 -24.51 10.00 -6.47
N ARG A 21 -24.01 10.91 -5.64
CA ARG A 21 -23.57 12.25 -6.09
C ARG A 21 -22.41 12.13 -7.09
N ALA A 22 -21.47 11.23 -6.85
CA ALA A 22 -20.35 10.97 -7.77
C ALA A 22 -20.85 10.55 -9.17
N ARG A 23 -21.85 9.66 -9.25
CA ARG A 23 -22.44 9.24 -10.52
C ARG A 23 -23.13 10.40 -11.25
N LEU A 24 -23.86 11.24 -10.53
CA LEU A 24 -24.50 12.44 -11.11
C LEU A 24 -23.46 13.41 -11.67
N LEU A 25 -22.37 13.68 -10.94
CA LEU A 25 -21.30 14.55 -11.40
C LEU A 25 -20.62 14.02 -12.66
N LEU A 26 -20.37 12.71 -12.74
CA LEU A 26 -19.82 12.05 -13.94
C LEU A 26 -20.79 12.11 -15.11
N LYS A 27 -22.10 11.82 -14.88
CA LYS A 27 -23.12 11.85 -15.93
C LYS A 27 -23.31 13.26 -16.48
N ALA A 28 -23.29 14.27 -15.61
CA ALA A 28 -23.39 15.69 -16.00
C ALA A 28 -22.09 16.26 -16.62
N GLY A 29 -21.04 15.45 -16.79
CA GLY A 29 -19.75 15.92 -17.33
C GLY A 29 -19.02 16.93 -16.44
N LYS A 30 -19.49 17.19 -15.19
CA LYS A 30 -18.88 18.12 -14.23
C LYS A 30 -17.68 17.57 -13.50
N ALA A 31 -17.42 16.27 -13.60
CA ALA A 31 -16.27 15.59 -13.03
C ALA A 31 -15.71 14.53 -13.97
N ALA A 32 -14.45 14.16 -13.73
CA ALA A 32 -13.77 13.01 -14.39
C ALA A 32 -13.14 12.10 -13.34
N VAL A 33 -12.81 10.87 -13.72
CA VAL A 33 -12.07 9.95 -12.85
C VAL A 33 -10.60 10.30 -12.92
N LEU A 34 -10.06 10.84 -11.82
CA LEU A 34 -8.64 11.14 -11.69
C LEU A 34 -7.83 9.87 -11.41
N ARG A 35 -8.34 9.04 -10.49
CA ARG A 35 -7.65 7.83 -10.04
C ARG A 35 -8.65 6.72 -9.71
N ARG A 36 -8.27 5.49 -10.01
CA ARG A 36 -9.10 4.32 -9.73
C ARG A 36 -8.88 3.76 -8.32
N PHE A 37 -7.65 3.81 -7.80
CA PHE A 37 -7.27 3.27 -6.50
C PHE A 37 -6.32 4.23 -5.73
N PRO A 38 -6.77 4.87 -4.62
CA PRO A 38 -8.16 4.97 -4.19
C PRO A 38 -9.03 5.62 -5.27
N PHE A 39 -10.34 5.43 -5.22
CA PHE A 39 -11.22 6.04 -6.22
C PHE A 39 -11.37 7.53 -5.94
N VAL A 40 -10.91 8.35 -6.87
CA VAL A 40 -10.87 9.81 -6.75
C VAL A 40 -11.48 10.44 -7.99
N LEU A 41 -12.37 11.39 -7.80
CA LEU A 41 -12.91 12.26 -8.84
C LEU A 41 -12.21 13.61 -8.83
N ILE A 42 -11.96 14.15 -10.02
CA ILE A 42 -11.55 15.53 -10.22
C ILE A 42 -12.72 16.33 -10.78
N LEU A 43 -13.06 17.46 -10.15
CA LEU A 43 -14.04 18.40 -10.69
C LEU A 43 -13.39 19.19 -11.82
N ARG A 44 -14.21 19.63 -12.77
CA ARG A 44 -13.75 20.52 -13.85
C ARG A 44 -13.65 21.98 -13.40
N ASP A 45 -14.24 22.31 -12.25
CA ASP A 45 -14.22 23.64 -11.67
C ASP A 45 -13.14 23.75 -10.58
N ALA A 46 -12.45 24.87 -10.53
CA ALA A 46 -11.63 25.26 -9.38
C ALA A 46 -12.53 25.77 -8.26
N ARG A 47 -12.23 25.37 -7.02
CA ARG A 47 -13.00 25.80 -5.83
C ARG A 47 -12.08 26.32 -4.74
N PRO A 48 -11.46 27.50 -4.93
CA PRO A 48 -10.44 28.03 -4.01
C PRO A 48 -10.97 28.25 -2.59
N GLU A 49 -12.23 28.61 -2.45
CA GLU A 49 -12.86 28.92 -1.16
C GLU A 49 -13.52 27.71 -0.46
N ALA A 50 -13.58 26.57 -1.14
CA ALA A 50 -14.21 25.39 -0.55
C ALA A 50 -13.27 24.73 0.48
N VAL A 51 -13.48 25.05 1.75
CA VAL A 51 -12.82 24.36 2.86
C VAL A 51 -13.48 23.00 3.03
N GLY A 52 -12.76 21.92 2.79
CA GLY A 52 -13.24 20.56 3.06
C GLY A 52 -13.41 20.32 4.57
N GLU A 53 -14.48 19.58 4.97
CA GLU A 53 -14.59 19.14 6.36
C GLU A 53 -13.32 18.41 6.79
N PRO A 54 -12.67 18.77 7.92
CA PRO A 54 -11.46 18.12 8.36
C PRO A 54 -11.72 16.65 8.70
N LEU A 55 -10.91 15.77 8.16
CA LEU A 55 -10.97 14.33 8.38
C LEU A 55 -9.73 13.89 9.16
N ARG A 56 -9.87 12.79 9.88
CA ARG A 56 -8.77 12.15 10.58
C ARG A 56 -8.37 10.86 9.88
N LEU A 57 -7.07 10.70 9.62
CA LEU A 57 -6.52 9.44 9.15
C LEU A 57 -6.07 8.62 10.36
N LYS A 58 -6.63 7.44 10.51
CA LYS A 58 -6.32 6.51 11.58
C LYS A 58 -5.59 5.28 11.06
N LEU A 59 -4.54 4.86 11.75
CA LEU A 59 -3.60 3.83 11.35
C LEU A 59 -3.45 2.78 12.45
N ASP A 60 -3.59 1.51 12.07
CA ASP A 60 -3.24 0.33 12.88
C ASP A 60 -2.12 -0.43 12.18
N PRO A 61 -0.83 -0.13 12.49
CA PRO A 61 0.32 -0.74 11.84
C PRO A 61 0.56 -2.18 12.33
N GLY A 62 0.12 -3.17 11.57
CA GLY A 62 0.40 -4.58 11.84
C GLY A 62 1.65 -5.12 11.14
N SER A 63 2.10 -6.30 11.54
CA SER A 63 3.29 -6.97 10.97
C SER A 63 3.06 -7.48 9.55
N LYS A 64 1.89 -8.03 9.26
CA LYS A 64 1.48 -8.55 7.94
C LYS A 64 0.56 -7.58 7.21
N THR A 65 -0.35 -6.96 7.93
CA THR A 65 -1.38 -6.08 7.39
C THR A 65 -1.50 -4.83 8.24
N THR A 66 -1.58 -3.67 7.62
CA THR A 66 -1.88 -2.40 8.26
C THR A 66 -3.31 -2.00 7.93
N GLY A 67 -4.10 -1.72 8.96
CA GLY A 67 -5.41 -1.12 8.82
C GLY A 67 -5.32 0.38 8.58
N LEU A 68 -6.14 0.90 7.68
CA LEU A 68 -6.28 2.33 7.39
C LEU A 68 -7.75 2.71 7.44
N ALA A 69 -8.07 3.78 8.15
CA ALA A 69 -9.42 4.36 8.16
C ALA A 69 -9.34 5.89 8.06
N VAL A 70 -10.15 6.47 7.20
CA VAL A 70 -10.39 7.91 7.17
C VAL A 70 -11.73 8.15 7.84
N VAL A 71 -11.73 8.88 8.93
CA VAL A 71 -12.90 9.09 9.81
C VAL A 71 -13.25 10.56 9.84
N ASN A 72 -14.54 10.84 9.81
CA ASN A 72 -15.09 12.13 10.20
C ASN A 72 -15.45 12.05 11.70
N ASP A 73 -14.62 12.63 12.55
CA ASP A 73 -14.78 12.57 14.00
C ASP A 73 -16.10 13.22 14.46
N ALA A 74 -16.48 14.34 13.87
CA ALA A 74 -17.69 15.07 14.23
C ALA A 74 -18.98 14.29 13.90
N ARG A 75 -18.96 13.50 12.82
CA ARG A 75 -20.11 12.71 12.39
C ARG A 75 -20.09 11.27 12.89
N GLY A 76 -18.97 10.80 13.45
CA GLY A 76 -18.78 9.41 13.80
C GLY A 76 -18.85 8.48 12.57
N GLU A 77 -18.34 8.91 11.41
CA GLU A 77 -18.49 8.19 10.15
C GLU A 77 -17.15 7.72 9.59
N VAL A 78 -17.04 6.45 9.23
CA VAL A 78 -15.91 5.94 8.43
C VAL A 78 -16.16 6.30 6.97
N VAL A 79 -15.43 7.30 6.49
CA VAL A 79 -15.53 7.84 5.13
C VAL A 79 -14.90 6.89 4.11
N TRP A 80 -13.73 6.35 4.46
CA TRP A 80 -12.98 5.44 3.61
C TRP A 80 -12.16 4.48 4.46
N ALA A 81 -11.97 3.25 3.99
CA ALA A 81 -11.21 2.24 4.70
C ALA A 81 -10.39 1.39 3.75
N ALA A 82 -9.25 0.87 4.25
CA ALA A 82 -8.43 -0.07 3.52
C ALA A 82 -7.62 -0.98 4.45
N GLU A 83 -7.17 -2.08 3.88
CA GLU A 83 -6.20 -2.98 4.48
C GLU A 83 -5.00 -3.14 3.55
N VAL A 84 -3.81 -2.81 4.04
CA VAL A 84 -2.56 -2.89 3.29
C VAL A 84 -1.78 -4.12 3.71
N THR A 85 -1.77 -5.14 2.88
CA THR A 85 -0.95 -6.34 3.07
C THR A 85 0.47 -6.07 2.62
N HIS A 86 1.43 -6.22 3.54
CA HIS A 86 2.83 -5.94 3.33
C HIS A 86 3.56 -7.08 2.62
N ARG A 87 4.62 -6.75 1.89
CA ARG A 87 5.52 -7.72 1.25
C ARG A 87 6.77 -8.07 2.09
N GLY A 88 6.83 -7.62 3.35
CA GLY A 88 8.01 -7.80 4.21
C GLY A 88 8.45 -9.26 4.31
N GLN A 89 7.52 -10.18 4.50
CA GLN A 89 7.80 -11.61 4.56
C GLN A 89 8.44 -12.12 3.25
N ARG A 90 7.88 -11.77 2.08
CA ARG A 90 8.45 -12.13 0.76
C ARG A 90 9.87 -11.58 0.56
N ILE A 91 10.15 -10.37 1.07
CA ILE A 91 11.50 -9.79 1.02
C ILE A 91 12.47 -10.63 1.87
N ARG A 92 12.07 -10.99 3.09
CA ARG A 92 12.86 -11.85 3.99
C ARG A 92 13.19 -13.19 3.35
N GLU A 93 12.19 -13.87 2.80
CA GLU A 93 12.34 -15.17 2.11
C GLU A 93 13.25 -15.06 0.90
N ALA A 94 13.08 -14.04 0.05
CA ALA A 94 13.93 -13.82 -1.11
C ALA A 94 15.40 -13.50 -0.73
N LEU A 95 15.64 -12.85 0.40
CA LEU A 95 16.98 -12.62 0.92
C LEU A 95 17.59 -13.91 1.45
N ALA A 96 16.82 -14.74 2.15
CA ALA A 96 17.27 -16.05 2.65
C ALA A 96 17.61 -17.00 1.50
N ALA A 97 16.75 -17.10 0.48
CA ALA A 97 17.02 -17.91 -0.72
C ALA A 97 18.31 -17.48 -1.43
N ARG A 98 18.51 -16.17 -1.64
CA ARG A 98 19.75 -15.62 -2.22
C ARG A 98 21.00 -15.92 -1.35
N ARG A 99 20.84 -15.91 -0.03
CA ARG A 99 21.90 -16.29 0.92
C ARG A 99 22.27 -17.77 0.76
N ALA A 100 21.27 -18.66 0.69
CA ALA A 100 21.48 -20.09 0.49
C ALA A 100 22.22 -20.40 -0.83
N VAL A 101 21.78 -19.81 -1.94
CA VAL A 101 22.45 -19.96 -3.25
C VAL A 101 23.91 -19.48 -3.21
N ARG A 102 24.17 -18.33 -2.56
CA ARG A 102 25.56 -17.84 -2.41
C ARG A 102 26.40 -18.76 -1.55
N ARG A 103 25.83 -19.34 -0.47
CA ARG A 103 26.54 -20.34 0.37
C ARG A 103 26.87 -21.55 -0.46
N SER A 104 25.92 -22.16 -1.16
CA SER A 104 26.13 -23.32 -2.02
C SER A 104 27.23 -23.08 -3.06
N ARG A 105 27.21 -21.95 -3.76
CA ARG A 105 28.26 -21.60 -4.74
C ARG A 105 29.65 -21.48 -4.15
N ARG A 106 29.78 -21.03 -2.89
CA ARG A 106 31.07 -20.97 -2.21
C ARG A 106 31.63 -22.38 -1.85
N GLN A 107 30.74 -23.30 -1.49
CA GLN A 107 31.11 -24.65 -1.08
C GLN A 107 31.51 -25.56 -2.24
N ARG A 108 31.23 -25.18 -3.49
CA ARG A 108 31.55 -25.98 -4.68
C ARG A 108 33.07 -26.13 -4.94
N LYS A 109 33.92 -25.35 -4.26
CA LYS A 109 35.41 -25.40 -4.39
C LYS A 109 35.98 -25.38 -5.83
N THR A 110 35.17 -24.89 -6.81
CA THR A 110 35.55 -24.85 -8.23
C THR A 110 36.63 -23.80 -8.55
N ARG A 111 36.73 -22.78 -7.71
CA ARG A 111 37.79 -21.76 -7.74
C ARG A 111 37.97 -21.12 -6.38
N TYR A 112 39.16 -20.65 -6.06
CA TYR A 112 39.41 -19.89 -4.85
C TYR A 112 38.59 -18.56 -4.90
N ARG A 113 37.92 -18.30 -3.81
CA ARG A 113 37.23 -17.01 -3.55
C ARG A 113 37.53 -16.59 -2.12
N PRO A 114 38.09 -15.37 -1.92
CA PRO A 114 38.36 -14.90 -0.58
C PRO A 114 37.06 -14.85 0.24
N GLN A 115 37.18 -15.17 1.50
CA GLN A 115 36.04 -15.08 2.43
C GLN A 115 35.60 -13.60 2.53
N ARG A 116 34.35 -13.39 2.30
CA ARG A 116 33.73 -12.07 2.54
C ARG A 116 33.00 -12.14 3.87
N PHE A 117 33.58 -11.58 4.89
CA PHE A 117 32.93 -11.43 6.19
C PHE A 117 31.78 -10.44 6.07
N ALA A 118 30.64 -10.75 6.71
CA ALA A 118 29.47 -9.89 6.71
C ALA A 118 29.60 -8.71 7.70
N ASN A 119 30.81 -8.41 8.18
CA ASN A 119 31.13 -7.35 9.13
C ASN A 119 31.02 -5.94 8.52
N ARG A 120 29.99 -5.71 7.71
CA ARG A 120 29.71 -4.37 7.23
C ARG A 120 29.09 -3.56 8.38
N ARG A 121 29.78 -2.49 8.76
CA ARG A 121 29.15 -1.47 9.61
C ARG A 121 27.89 -0.96 8.91
N ARG A 122 26.77 -1.05 9.57
CA ARG A 122 25.51 -0.50 9.09
C ARG A 122 25.50 0.99 9.40
N ALA A 123 25.00 1.80 8.48
CA ALA A 123 24.82 3.22 8.74
C ALA A 123 23.84 3.43 9.91
N VAL A 124 24.02 4.52 10.66
CA VAL A 124 23.09 4.92 11.71
C VAL A 124 21.68 4.98 11.11
N GLY A 125 20.70 4.42 11.81
CA GLY A 125 19.32 4.36 11.33
C GLY A 125 19.07 3.35 10.19
N TRP A 126 19.97 2.39 9.94
CA TRP A 126 19.69 1.30 8.99
C TRP A 126 18.53 0.43 9.48
N LEU A 127 17.59 0.13 8.58
CA LEU A 127 16.51 -0.81 8.80
C LEU A 127 16.68 -2.02 7.88
N ALA A 128 16.33 -3.20 8.37
CA ALA A 128 16.23 -4.38 7.53
C ALA A 128 15.28 -4.10 6.35
N PRO A 129 15.60 -4.54 5.11
CA PRO A 129 14.79 -4.21 3.93
C PRO A 129 13.31 -4.59 4.05
N SER A 130 12.99 -5.63 4.81
CA SER A 130 11.60 -6.03 5.11
C SER A 130 10.87 -5.04 6.00
N LEU A 131 11.55 -4.44 6.97
CA LEU A 131 11.01 -3.42 7.87
C LEU A 131 10.90 -2.07 7.14
N LEU A 132 11.98 -1.66 6.47
CA LEU A 132 11.97 -0.44 5.66
C LEU A 132 10.84 -0.43 4.63
N SER A 133 10.61 -1.57 3.97
CA SER A 133 9.49 -1.70 3.03
C SER A 133 8.13 -1.45 3.68
N ARG A 134 7.91 -1.91 4.93
CA ARG A 134 6.65 -1.64 5.67
C ARG A 134 6.47 -0.15 5.97
N VAL A 135 7.50 0.47 6.51
CA VAL A 135 7.49 1.91 6.83
C VAL A 135 7.17 2.73 5.58
N LEU A 136 7.91 2.50 4.49
CA LEU A 136 7.71 3.22 3.23
C LEU A 136 6.31 3.01 2.63
N GLN A 137 5.71 1.83 2.80
CA GLN A 137 4.33 1.58 2.35
C GLN A 137 3.31 2.38 3.14
N VAL A 138 3.44 2.43 4.47
CA VAL A 138 2.56 3.24 5.31
C VAL A 138 2.69 4.71 4.95
N LEU A 139 3.92 5.23 4.88
CA LEU A 139 4.19 6.62 4.48
C LEU A 139 3.62 6.95 3.09
N THR A 140 3.76 6.04 2.12
CA THR A 140 3.19 6.21 0.78
C THR A 140 1.67 6.36 0.83
N TRP A 141 0.98 5.57 1.65
CA TRP A 141 -0.47 5.65 1.78
C TRP A 141 -0.92 6.87 2.56
N VAL A 142 -0.21 7.29 3.59
CA VAL A 142 -0.44 8.55 4.30
C VAL A 142 -0.35 9.74 3.33
N ALA A 143 0.76 9.84 2.59
CA ALA A 143 0.97 10.91 1.61
C ALA A 143 -0.12 10.90 0.51
N ARG A 144 -0.51 9.70 0.04
CA ARG A 144 -1.54 9.52 -0.97
C ARG A 144 -2.92 9.97 -0.51
N LEU A 145 -3.31 9.60 0.71
CA LEU A 145 -4.61 9.98 1.28
C LEU A 145 -4.68 11.49 1.57
N ARG A 146 -3.60 12.06 2.08
CA ARG A 146 -3.52 13.52 2.31
C ARG A 146 -3.66 14.33 1.02
N ARG A 147 -3.15 13.80 -0.09
CA ARG A 147 -3.32 14.45 -1.39
C ARG A 147 -4.78 14.47 -1.87
N PHE A 148 -5.61 13.51 -1.46
CA PHE A 148 -6.94 13.31 -2.03
C PHE A 148 -8.09 13.50 -1.02
N ALA A 149 -7.77 13.71 0.26
CA ALA A 149 -8.74 13.95 1.31
C ALA A 149 -8.23 15.07 2.23
N PRO A 150 -9.11 15.92 2.79
CA PRO A 150 -8.75 17.02 3.68
C PRO A 150 -8.39 16.48 5.08
N ILE A 151 -7.22 15.83 5.17
CA ILE A 151 -6.74 15.23 6.42
C ILE A 151 -6.17 16.32 7.32
N GLY A 152 -6.87 16.64 8.40
CA GLY A 152 -6.48 17.62 9.41
C GLY A 152 -5.81 17.02 10.66
N ALA A 153 -5.88 15.70 10.86
CA ALA A 153 -5.24 15.01 11.98
C ALA A 153 -4.93 13.55 11.65
N ILE A 154 -3.97 12.97 12.35
CA ILE A 154 -3.59 11.56 12.22
C ILE A 154 -3.63 10.89 13.60
N SER A 155 -4.16 9.67 13.69
CA SER A 155 -4.04 8.82 14.87
C SER A 155 -3.32 7.54 14.50
N VAL A 156 -2.34 7.14 15.30
CA VAL A 156 -1.50 5.97 15.07
C VAL A 156 -1.51 5.07 16.30
N GLU A 157 -1.75 3.78 16.12
CA GLU A 157 -1.53 2.80 17.16
C GLU A 157 -0.03 2.53 17.31
N LEU A 158 0.48 2.72 18.54
CA LEU A 158 1.81 2.27 18.91
C LEU A 158 1.70 0.97 19.71
N ALA A 159 1.97 -0.14 19.05
CA ALA A 159 2.13 -1.40 19.74
C ALA A 159 3.53 -1.44 20.36
N ARG A 160 3.58 -1.60 21.68
CA ARG A 160 4.81 -1.99 22.38
C ARG A 160 4.98 -3.49 22.15
N PHE A 161 5.78 -3.89 21.18
CA PHE A 161 6.15 -5.28 20.99
C PHE A 161 7.58 -5.47 21.49
N ASP A 162 7.73 -6.36 22.43
CA ASP A 162 9.00 -7.02 22.66
C ASP A 162 9.25 -7.99 21.48
N THR A 163 9.98 -7.49 20.48
CA THR A 163 10.23 -8.25 19.25
C THR A 163 11.15 -9.44 19.47
N GLN A 164 11.97 -9.40 20.51
CA GLN A 164 12.87 -10.50 20.87
C GLN A 164 12.09 -11.62 21.56
N ARG A 165 11.22 -11.28 22.52
CA ARG A 165 10.34 -12.24 23.20
C ARG A 165 9.30 -12.86 22.26
N LEU A 166 8.93 -12.19 21.18
CA LEU A 166 8.07 -12.75 20.13
C LEU A 166 8.82 -13.72 19.19
N GLN A 167 10.13 -13.61 19.11
CA GLN A 167 10.97 -14.56 18.35
C GLN A 167 11.35 -15.77 19.20
N ASP A 168 11.65 -15.54 20.47
CA ASP A 168 11.94 -16.56 21.45
C ASP A 168 11.23 -16.23 22.78
N PRO A 169 10.14 -16.94 23.12
CA PRO A 169 9.40 -16.73 24.38
C PRO A 169 10.22 -17.00 25.64
N THR A 170 11.34 -17.72 25.51
CA THR A 170 12.20 -18.12 26.64
C THR A 170 13.37 -17.17 26.86
N ILE A 171 13.53 -16.16 26.02
CA ILE A 171 14.65 -15.21 26.09
C ILE A 171 14.76 -14.55 27.46
N SER A 172 15.96 -14.60 28.05
CA SER A 172 16.29 -14.07 29.37
C SER A 172 17.36 -12.97 29.31
N ASP A 173 17.57 -12.27 30.40
CA ASP A 173 18.32 -11.01 30.52
C ASP A 173 19.62 -10.87 29.74
N ILE A 174 20.45 -11.88 29.63
CA ILE A 174 21.74 -11.82 28.92
C ILE A 174 21.54 -11.98 27.40
N GLU A 175 20.56 -12.77 26.97
CA GLU A 175 20.25 -13.01 25.56
C GLU A 175 19.63 -11.79 24.89
N TYR A 176 18.95 -10.93 25.66
CA TYR A 176 18.50 -9.62 25.19
C TYR A 176 19.63 -8.70 24.75
N GLN A 177 20.84 -8.88 25.31
CA GLN A 177 22.00 -8.06 24.98
C GLN A 177 22.74 -8.53 23.73
N GLN A 178 22.53 -9.77 23.28
CA GLN A 178 23.22 -10.37 22.14
C GLN A 178 22.41 -10.36 20.83
N GLY A 179 21.15 -10.01 20.87
CA GLY A 179 20.25 -9.92 19.70
C GLY A 179 20.60 -8.75 18.76
N GLU A 180 20.23 -8.84 17.49
CA GLU A 180 20.40 -7.75 16.49
C GLU A 180 19.66 -6.44 16.88
N LEU A 181 18.81 -6.47 17.91
CA LEU A 181 18.03 -5.37 18.46
C LEU A 181 18.35 -5.14 19.95
N ALA A 182 19.49 -5.63 20.43
CA ALA A 182 19.92 -5.45 21.81
C ALA A 182 19.94 -3.95 22.17
N GLY A 183 19.24 -3.59 23.23
CA GLY A 183 19.18 -2.23 23.76
C GLY A 183 18.19 -1.29 23.08
N PHE A 184 17.42 -1.74 22.09
CA PHE A 184 16.46 -0.88 21.41
C PHE A 184 15.07 -1.49 21.38
N GLU A 185 14.13 -0.90 22.08
CA GLU A 185 12.71 -1.02 21.70
C GLU A 185 12.54 -0.46 20.29
N LEU A 186 11.75 -1.11 19.44
CA LEU A 186 11.46 -0.64 18.09
C LEU A 186 11.05 0.85 18.06
N ARG A 187 10.37 1.31 19.11
CA ARG A 187 9.99 2.72 19.31
C ARG A 187 11.22 3.62 19.45
N GLU A 188 12.15 3.29 20.34
CA GLU A 188 13.37 4.08 20.59
C GLU A 188 14.27 4.08 19.37
N TYR A 189 14.44 2.95 18.73
CA TYR A 189 15.15 2.87 17.46
C TYR A 189 14.57 3.79 16.39
N LEU A 190 13.25 3.81 16.25
CA LEU A 190 12.57 4.69 15.32
C LEU A 190 12.66 6.16 15.73
N LEU A 191 12.60 6.48 17.04
CA LEU A 191 12.77 7.82 17.57
C LEU A 191 14.18 8.35 17.32
N ILE A 192 15.22 7.56 17.60
CA ILE A 192 16.61 7.93 17.33
C ILE A 192 16.83 8.13 15.83
N LYS A 193 16.29 7.25 14.99
CA LYS A 193 16.40 7.34 13.53
C LYS A 193 15.84 8.63 12.97
N TRP A 194 14.77 9.15 13.52
CA TRP A 194 14.13 10.40 13.12
C TRP A 194 14.37 11.54 14.10
N ASN A 195 15.49 11.47 14.85
CA ASN A 195 15.93 12.51 15.77
C ASN A 195 14.80 12.96 16.73
N HIS A 196 14.09 11.99 17.33
CA HIS A 196 12.94 12.20 18.21
C HIS A 196 11.77 12.98 17.57
N THR A 197 11.82 13.25 16.26
CA THR A 197 10.72 13.83 15.52
C THR A 197 9.84 12.72 14.96
N CYS A 198 8.53 12.87 15.09
CA CYS A 198 7.61 11.93 14.48
C CYS A 198 7.75 12.02 12.95
N ALA A 199 8.09 10.91 12.28
CA ALA A 199 8.18 10.85 10.82
C ALA A 199 6.87 11.27 10.14
N TYR A 200 5.74 11.15 10.83
CA TYR A 200 4.44 11.63 10.36
C TYR A 200 4.23 13.12 10.60
N CYS A 201 4.71 13.66 11.73
CA CYS A 201 4.58 15.09 12.07
C CYS A 201 5.52 15.97 11.25
N SER A 202 6.78 15.56 11.08
CA SER A 202 7.77 16.32 10.29
C SER A 202 7.41 16.38 8.80
N ILE A 203 6.73 15.36 8.29
CA ILE A 203 6.26 15.35 6.89
C ILE A 203 4.98 16.17 6.74
N SER A 204 4.24 16.43 7.83
CA SER A 204 2.85 16.81 7.67
C SER A 204 2.43 18.14 8.25
N GLY A 205 3.10 18.69 9.24
CA GLY A 205 2.55 19.83 9.98
C GLY A 205 1.16 19.59 10.59
N VAL A 206 0.72 18.33 10.70
CA VAL A 206 -0.61 17.92 11.15
C VAL A 206 -0.48 17.24 12.51
N PRO A 207 -1.36 17.54 13.50
CA PRO A 207 -1.29 16.93 14.82
C PRO A 207 -1.43 15.41 14.75
N VAL A 208 -0.56 14.70 15.48
CA VAL A 208 -0.55 13.25 15.56
C VAL A 208 -0.92 12.79 16.97
N GLU A 209 -1.96 11.98 17.04
CA GLU A 209 -2.42 11.32 18.24
C GLU A 209 -1.88 9.88 18.27
N VAL A 210 -1.49 9.42 19.46
CA VAL A 210 -1.01 8.07 19.70
C VAL A 210 -2.03 7.27 20.48
N GLY A 211 -2.39 6.08 19.99
CA GLY A 211 -3.25 5.11 20.68
C GLY A 211 -2.48 3.86 21.11
N THR A 212 -3.05 3.11 22.05
CA THR A 212 -2.53 1.80 22.50
C THR A 212 -3.46 0.67 22.07
N GLY A 213 -2.91 -0.52 21.79
CA GLY A 213 -3.69 -1.66 21.30
C GLY A 213 -4.80 -2.13 22.24
N GLY A 214 -4.55 -2.08 23.56
CA GLY A 214 -5.57 -2.40 24.56
C GLY A 214 -6.78 -1.46 24.48
N ARG A 215 -6.52 -0.14 24.37
CA ARG A 215 -7.58 0.88 24.21
C ARG A 215 -8.32 0.72 22.88
N THR A 216 -7.60 0.47 21.78
CA THR A 216 -8.20 0.21 20.47
C THR A 216 -9.17 -0.97 20.52
N LYS A 217 -8.74 -2.09 21.10
CA LYS A 217 -9.58 -3.28 21.29
C LYS A 217 -10.84 -2.96 22.12
N TYR A 218 -10.67 -2.29 23.24
CA TYR A 218 -11.78 -1.88 24.11
C TYR A 218 -12.79 -1.01 23.35
N GLN A 219 -12.33 0.04 22.68
CA GLN A 219 -13.19 0.95 21.92
C GLN A 219 -13.94 0.24 20.80
N ARG A 220 -13.28 -0.67 20.07
CA ARG A 220 -13.91 -1.47 19.04
C ARG A 220 -15.00 -2.37 19.61
N MET A 221 -14.74 -3.06 20.71
CA MET A 221 -15.73 -3.93 21.38
C MET A 221 -16.92 -3.12 21.90
N ARG A 222 -16.67 -1.98 22.55
CA ARG A 222 -17.72 -1.08 23.04
C ARG A 222 -18.61 -0.58 21.91
N ALA A 223 -18.04 -0.35 20.73
CA ALA A 223 -18.78 0.09 19.56
C ALA A 223 -19.48 -1.05 18.79
N GLY A 224 -19.40 -2.30 19.25
CA GLY A 224 -19.98 -3.47 18.57
C GLY A 224 -19.38 -3.75 17.19
N LEU A 225 -18.16 -3.26 16.90
CA LEU A 225 -17.55 -3.40 15.59
C LEU A 225 -16.83 -4.74 15.45
N PRO A 226 -16.96 -5.44 14.30
CA PRO A 226 -16.28 -6.71 14.06
C PRO A 226 -14.76 -6.54 14.02
N LYS A 227 -14.03 -7.62 14.35
CA LYS A 227 -12.57 -7.63 14.31
C LYS A 227 -12.07 -7.63 12.86
N THR A 228 -11.63 -6.46 12.40
CA THR A 228 -10.95 -6.27 11.11
C THR A 228 -9.86 -5.20 11.29
N HIS A 229 -8.81 -5.25 10.49
CA HIS A 229 -7.72 -4.28 10.61
C HIS A 229 -8.17 -2.83 10.40
N PHE A 230 -9.10 -2.59 9.50
CA PHE A 230 -9.59 -1.23 9.27
C PHE A 230 -10.54 -0.71 10.38
N PHE A 231 -11.30 -1.59 11.06
CA PHE A 231 -12.08 -1.17 12.23
C PHE A 231 -11.19 -1.00 13.47
N ASP A 232 -10.17 -1.84 13.62
CA ASP A 232 -9.15 -1.59 14.64
C ASP A 232 -8.51 -0.22 14.39
N ALA A 233 -8.08 0.08 13.15
CA ALA A 233 -7.60 1.41 12.80
C ALA A 233 -8.61 2.54 13.12
N ALA A 234 -9.87 2.37 12.76
CA ALA A 234 -10.91 3.38 13.03
C ALA A 234 -11.07 3.69 14.53
N CYS A 235 -10.78 2.73 15.40
CA CYS A 235 -10.89 2.84 16.84
C CYS A 235 -9.59 3.27 17.54
N VAL A 236 -8.56 3.69 16.81
CA VAL A 236 -7.29 4.17 17.40
C VAL A 236 -7.48 5.54 18.03
N GLY A 237 -6.94 5.70 19.24
CA GLY A 237 -6.81 7.00 19.91
C GLY A 237 -8.02 7.46 20.71
N ALA A 238 -7.86 8.54 21.47
CA ALA A 238 -8.91 9.15 22.28
C ALA A 238 -10.00 9.81 21.42
N SER A 239 -9.65 10.24 20.23
CA SER A 239 -10.55 10.83 19.22
C SER A 239 -11.59 9.85 18.62
N THR A 240 -11.63 8.61 19.13
CA THR A 240 -12.61 7.63 18.65
C THR A 240 -14.03 8.06 19.04
N PRO A 241 -14.95 8.20 18.06
CA PRO A 241 -16.32 8.62 18.31
C PRO A 241 -17.03 7.65 19.26
N GLN A 242 -17.86 8.19 20.15
CA GLN A 242 -18.69 7.38 21.06
C GLN A 242 -19.83 6.70 20.32
N ARG A 243 -20.40 7.37 19.31
CA ARG A 243 -21.47 6.85 18.46
C ARG A 243 -20.98 6.77 17.02
N TRP A 244 -21.17 5.62 16.39
CA TRP A 244 -20.79 5.38 15.02
C TRP A 244 -21.98 5.41 14.09
N ARG A 245 -21.86 6.13 12.99
CA ARG A 245 -22.83 6.13 11.88
C ARG A 245 -22.29 5.26 10.73
N VAL A 246 -22.00 4.01 11.03
CA VAL A 246 -21.45 3.07 10.03
C VAL A 246 -22.62 2.25 9.50
N ARG A 247 -22.97 2.40 8.25
CA ARG A 247 -24.01 1.57 7.64
C ARG A 247 -23.46 0.40 6.86
N HIS A 248 -22.44 0.56 6.04
CA HIS A 248 -21.77 -0.50 5.30
C HIS A 248 -20.41 0.02 4.85
N VAL A 249 -19.33 -0.45 5.41
CA VAL A 249 -17.98 -0.12 4.96
C VAL A 249 -17.45 -1.26 4.10
N ARG A 250 -17.05 -0.93 2.88
CA ARG A 250 -16.34 -1.86 2.00
C ARG A 250 -14.90 -1.40 1.88
N PRO A 251 -13.94 -2.08 2.54
CA PRO A 251 -12.55 -1.68 2.51
C PRO A 251 -11.94 -1.93 1.14
N LEU A 252 -10.95 -1.11 0.78
CA LEU A 252 -10.05 -1.39 -0.31
C LEU A 252 -8.96 -2.34 0.18
N LEU A 253 -8.87 -3.53 -0.39
CA LEU A 253 -7.77 -4.46 -0.13
C LEU A 253 -6.60 -4.10 -1.04
N ILE A 254 -5.46 -3.84 -0.42
CA ILE A 254 -4.26 -3.34 -1.07
C ILE A 254 -3.14 -4.33 -0.78
N GLN A 255 -2.62 -4.96 -1.80
CA GLN A 255 -1.49 -5.86 -1.65
C GLN A 255 -0.22 -5.24 -2.23
N ALA A 256 0.82 -5.11 -1.43
CA ALA A 256 2.11 -4.63 -1.88
C ALA A 256 2.81 -5.68 -2.74
N MET A 257 3.05 -5.37 -4.00
CA MET A 257 3.74 -6.25 -4.97
C MET A 257 5.16 -5.78 -5.26
N GLY A 258 5.44 -4.50 -5.05
CA GLY A 258 6.66 -3.84 -5.51
C GLY A 258 6.63 -3.59 -7.01
N TRP A 259 7.72 -3.01 -7.52
CA TRP A 259 7.78 -2.56 -8.91
C TRP A 259 7.98 -3.70 -9.93
N GLN A 260 7.98 -4.97 -9.50
CA GLN A 260 8.30 -6.18 -10.27
C GLN A 260 9.62 -6.06 -11.07
N CYS A 261 10.34 -7.13 -11.19
CA CYS A 261 11.53 -7.15 -12.04
C CYS A 261 11.12 -7.27 -13.50
N ARG A 262 11.44 -6.26 -14.29
CA ARG A 262 11.36 -6.35 -15.74
C ARG A 262 12.43 -7.35 -16.22
N GLN A 263 12.04 -8.35 -17.00
CA GLN A 263 13.00 -9.18 -17.70
C GLN A 263 13.73 -8.31 -18.74
N MET A 264 15.01 -8.05 -18.50
CA MET A 264 15.81 -7.20 -19.35
C MET A 264 16.23 -7.90 -20.63
N THR A 265 16.65 -9.16 -20.51
CA THR A 265 17.10 -10.03 -21.61
C THR A 265 16.41 -11.39 -21.53
N LEU A 266 16.17 -12.02 -22.66
CA LEU A 266 15.82 -13.43 -22.67
C LEU A 266 17.07 -14.24 -22.39
N MET A 267 16.95 -15.26 -21.54
CA MET A 267 18.02 -16.17 -21.20
C MET A 267 17.80 -17.53 -21.88
N ASP A 268 18.88 -18.22 -22.22
CA ASP A 268 18.83 -19.62 -22.61
C ASP A 268 18.73 -20.55 -21.40
N LYS A 269 18.68 -21.86 -21.64
CA LYS A 269 18.61 -22.87 -20.58
C LYS A 269 19.84 -22.89 -19.66
N TYR A 270 20.95 -22.35 -20.11
CA TYR A 270 22.20 -22.27 -19.34
C TYR A 270 22.37 -20.95 -18.59
N GLY A 271 21.48 -19.96 -18.84
CA GLY A 271 21.51 -18.64 -18.21
C GLY A 271 22.29 -17.58 -18.99
N PHE A 272 22.63 -17.82 -20.25
CA PHE A 272 23.26 -16.83 -21.13
C PHE A 272 22.20 -15.93 -21.80
N PRO A 273 22.50 -14.63 -21.97
CA PRO A 273 21.54 -13.71 -22.60
C PRO A 273 21.43 -14.00 -24.09
N ARG A 274 20.19 -14.23 -24.56
CA ARG A 274 19.86 -14.44 -25.99
C ARG A 274 19.51 -13.17 -26.73
N THR A 275 19.19 -12.09 -26.01
CA THR A 275 18.75 -10.81 -26.59
C THR A 275 19.51 -9.66 -25.94
N ARG A 276 19.56 -8.51 -26.62
CA ARG A 276 20.06 -7.27 -26.02
C ARG A 276 19.14 -6.78 -24.92
N ALA A 277 19.69 -6.05 -23.95
CA ALA A 277 18.92 -5.47 -22.86
C ALA A 277 17.88 -4.46 -23.38
N LYS A 278 16.66 -4.53 -22.85
CA LYS A 278 15.59 -3.57 -23.18
C LYS A 278 15.96 -2.18 -22.67
N GLN A 279 16.07 -1.22 -23.57
CA GLN A 279 16.42 0.16 -23.23
C GLN A 279 15.23 0.94 -22.68
N GLN A 280 14.03 0.75 -23.22
CA GLN A 280 12.84 1.51 -22.85
C GLN A 280 11.97 0.78 -21.83
N SER A 281 11.51 1.50 -20.80
CA SER A 281 10.56 0.99 -19.80
C SER A 281 9.10 1.17 -20.22
N ARG A 282 8.83 2.12 -21.12
CA ARG A 282 7.49 2.41 -21.65
C ARG A 282 7.49 2.21 -23.17
N VAL A 283 6.42 1.64 -23.69
CA VAL A 283 6.18 1.46 -25.12
C VAL A 283 4.79 2.02 -25.44
N LYS A 284 4.72 2.99 -26.35
CA LYS A 284 3.46 3.65 -26.74
C LYS A 284 2.62 4.13 -25.54
N GLY A 285 3.28 4.69 -24.51
CA GLY A 285 2.64 5.20 -23.29
C GLY A 285 2.36 4.15 -22.20
N PHE A 286 2.48 2.86 -22.49
CA PHE A 286 2.20 1.76 -21.56
C PHE A 286 3.48 1.19 -20.94
N ARG A 287 3.35 0.69 -19.72
CA ARG A 287 4.40 0.01 -18.97
C ARG A 287 3.93 -1.39 -18.58
N THR A 288 4.85 -2.35 -18.54
CA THR A 288 4.54 -3.70 -18.02
C THR A 288 4.02 -3.60 -16.59
N GLY A 289 2.86 -4.22 -16.35
CA GLY A 289 2.15 -4.18 -15.06
C GLY A 289 1.02 -3.15 -14.99
N ASP A 290 0.90 -2.24 -15.97
CA ASP A 290 -0.26 -1.34 -16.05
C ASP A 290 -1.55 -2.15 -16.19
N LEU A 291 -2.63 -1.69 -15.55
CA LEU A 291 -3.96 -2.23 -15.75
C LEU A 291 -4.61 -1.54 -16.94
N ILE A 292 -4.97 -2.32 -17.95
CA ILE A 292 -5.58 -1.82 -19.19
C ILE A 292 -6.94 -2.45 -19.45
N ARG A 293 -7.72 -1.79 -20.28
CA ARG A 293 -8.85 -2.37 -21.00
C ARG A 293 -8.50 -2.43 -22.47
N ALA A 294 -8.50 -3.62 -23.03
CA ALA A 294 -8.36 -3.83 -24.48
C ALA A 294 -9.73 -4.12 -25.09
N VAL A 295 -10.06 -3.46 -26.19
CA VAL A 295 -11.29 -3.69 -26.98
C VAL A 295 -10.86 -4.01 -28.40
N VAL A 296 -10.88 -5.29 -28.75
CA VAL A 296 -10.49 -5.78 -30.07
C VAL A 296 -11.76 -5.95 -30.90
N PRO A 297 -11.94 -5.19 -31.98
CA PRO A 297 -13.21 -5.15 -32.72
C PRO A 297 -13.45 -6.40 -33.56
N SER A 298 -12.41 -7.04 -34.13
CA SER A 298 -12.55 -8.15 -35.06
C SER A 298 -11.38 -9.12 -35.03
N GLY A 299 -11.54 -10.28 -35.67
CA GLY A 299 -10.53 -11.33 -35.77
C GLY A 299 -10.60 -12.38 -34.65
N LYS A 300 -9.66 -13.35 -34.66
CA LYS A 300 -9.63 -14.48 -33.71
C LYS A 300 -9.58 -14.05 -32.24
N LYS A 301 -9.24 -12.80 -31.95
CA LYS A 301 -9.10 -12.24 -30.56
C LYS A 301 -10.14 -11.14 -30.34
N ALA A 302 -11.23 -11.09 -31.14
CA ALA A 302 -12.30 -10.12 -30.92
C ALA A 302 -12.86 -10.27 -29.47
N GLY A 303 -13.06 -9.12 -28.79
CA GLY A 303 -13.59 -9.13 -27.44
C GLY A 303 -13.07 -7.99 -26.56
N ARG A 304 -13.52 -8.00 -25.30
CA ARG A 304 -13.12 -7.02 -24.27
C ARG A 304 -12.31 -7.72 -23.19
N TYR A 305 -11.11 -7.25 -22.96
CA TYR A 305 -10.20 -7.81 -21.98
C TYR A 305 -9.79 -6.74 -20.98
N THR A 306 -9.84 -7.06 -19.71
CA THR A 306 -9.34 -6.17 -18.64
C THR A 306 -8.31 -6.93 -17.83
N GLY A 307 -7.08 -6.45 -17.79
CA GLY A 307 -6.00 -7.15 -17.12
C GLY A 307 -4.69 -6.38 -17.07
N GLN A 308 -3.67 -6.99 -16.49
CA GLN A 308 -2.32 -6.45 -16.47
C GLN A 308 -1.62 -6.68 -17.80
N VAL A 309 -0.93 -5.65 -18.27
CA VAL A 309 -0.24 -5.69 -19.56
C VAL A 309 1.24 -6.06 -19.39
N ALA A 310 1.74 -6.91 -20.28
CA ALA A 310 3.17 -7.05 -20.54
C ALA A 310 3.46 -6.44 -21.93
N VAL A 311 4.24 -5.35 -21.94
CA VAL A 311 4.52 -4.61 -23.17
C VAL A 311 5.70 -5.20 -23.92
N HIS A 312 5.61 -5.24 -25.25
CA HIS A 312 6.70 -5.60 -26.16
C HIS A 312 7.09 -4.38 -27.00
N ALA A 313 8.35 -4.33 -27.43
CA ALA A 313 8.90 -3.20 -28.19
C ALA A 313 8.15 -2.94 -29.51
N SER A 314 7.57 -3.98 -30.10
CA SER A 314 6.76 -3.91 -31.34
C SER A 314 5.43 -3.17 -31.17
N GLY A 315 5.00 -2.86 -29.93
CA GLY A 315 3.66 -2.34 -29.64
C GLY A 315 2.56 -3.41 -29.62
N SER A 316 2.94 -4.69 -29.70
CA SER A 316 2.10 -5.84 -29.44
C SER A 316 2.18 -6.19 -27.96
N PHE A 317 1.06 -6.39 -27.29
CA PHE A 317 0.97 -6.56 -25.83
C PHE A 317 0.39 -7.92 -25.47
N ASN A 318 0.82 -8.47 -24.34
CA ASN A 318 0.15 -9.58 -23.69
C ASN A 318 -0.67 -9.05 -22.53
N VAL A 319 -1.95 -9.44 -22.45
CA VAL A 319 -2.87 -9.01 -21.41
C VAL A 319 -3.23 -10.19 -20.52
N THR A 320 -2.82 -10.17 -19.27
CA THR A 320 -3.15 -11.20 -18.28
C THR A 320 -4.44 -10.82 -17.56
N THR A 321 -5.48 -11.61 -17.80
CA THR A 321 -6.81 -11.49 -17.16
C THR A 321 -6.98 -12.54 -16.06
N GLY A 322 -8.10 -12.54 -15.35
CA GLY A 322 -8.46 -13.61 -14.41
C GLY A 322 -8.65 -15.00 -15.05
N HIS A 323 -8.88 -15.07 -16.37
CA HIS A 323 -9.13 -16.30 -17.14
C HIS A 323 -7.90 -16.77 -17.94
N GLY A 324 -6.80 -16.03 -17.89
CA GLY A 324 -5.59 -16.39 -18.63
C GLY A 324 -4.94 -15.20 -19.33
N THR A 325 -3.90 -15.48 -20.10
CA THR A 325 -3.13 -14.45 -20.82
C THR A 325 -3.44 -14.48 -22.31
N ILE A 326 -3.93 -13.36 -22.83
CA ILE A 326 -4.17 -13.13 -24.26
C ILE A 326 -2.94 -12.44 -24.82
N GLN A 327 -2.29 -13.09 -25.77
CA GLN A 327 -1.05 -12.60 -26.37
C GLN A 327 -1.32 -11.80 -27.65
N GLY A 328 -0.44 -10.86 -27.96
CA GLY A 328 -0.41 -10.19 -29.27
C GLY A 328 -1.56 -9.21 -29.53
N ILE A 329 -2.03 -8.50 -28.49
CA ILE A 329 -3.01 -7.42 -28.65
C ILE A 329 -2.27 -6.13 -29.02
N SER A 330 -2.72 -5.46 -30.09
CA SER A 330 -2.15 -4.17 -30.48
C SER A 330 -2.42 -3.09 -29.42
N HIS A 331 -1.43 -2.24 -29.17
CA HIS A 331 -1.57 -1.08 -28.28
C HIS A 331 -2.72 -0.15 -28.69
N ARG A 332 -3.07 -0.09 -29.98
CA ARG A 332 -4.17 0.76 -30.52
C ARG A 332 -5.53 0.39 -29.92
N HIS A 333 -5.72 -0.87 -29.54
CA HIS A 333 -6.96 -1.36 -28.92
C HIS A 333 -6.93 -1.28 -27.39
N SER A 334 -5.86 -0.73 -26.81
CA SER A 334 -5.61 -0.73 -25.37
C SER A 334 -5.84 0.65 -24.77
N HIS A 335 -6.64 0.71 -23.69
CA HIS A 335 -6.89 1.92 -22.92
C HIS A 335 -6.35 1.75 -21.50
N LEU A 336 -5.58 2.70 -21.04
CA LEU A 336 -5.03 2.69 -19.69
C LEU A 336 -6.14 2.94 -18.65
N LEU A 337 -6.26 2.03 -17.69
CA LEU A 337 -7.19 2.17 -16.57
C LEU A 337 -6.47 2.60 -15.28
N HIS A 338 -5.25 2.08 -15.05
CA HIS A 338 -4.46 2.40 -13.89
C HIS A 338 -2.98 2.11 -14.15
N GLN A 339 -2.14 3.10 -13.91
CA GLN A 339 -0.69 2.93 -14.01
C GLN A 339 -0.19 2.07 -12.85
N GLN A 340 0.75 1.19 -13.12
CA GLN A 340 1.39 0.40 -12.10
C GLN A 340 2.06 1.30 -11.05
N ASP A 341 1.72 1.10 -9.80
CA ASP A 341 2.20 1.86 -8.65
C ASP A 341 2.80 0.98 -7.53
N GLY A 342 3.08 -0.28 -7.84
CA GLY A 342 3.67 -1.25 -6.92
C GLY A 342 2.67 -2.01 -6.06
N TYR A 343 1.36 -1.83 -6.29
CA TYR A 343 0.28 -2.49 -5.56
C TYR A 343 -0.70 -3.20 -6.49
N THR A 344 -1.40 -4.20 -5.94
CA THR A 344 -2.63 -4.74 -6.52
C THR A 344 -3.80 -4.40 -5.62
N TYR A 345 -4.98 -4.33 -6.20
CA TYR A 345 -6.17 -3.82 -5.55
C TYR A 345 -7.36 -4.77 -5.74
N ALA A 346 -8.09 -5.01 -4.65
CA ALA A 346 -9.35 -5.73 -4.65
C ALA A 346 -10.36 -5.01 -3.76
N LYS A 347 -11.64 -5.26 -3.97
CA LYS A 347 -12.69 -4.78 -3.07
C LYS A 347 -12.90 -5.83 -1.99
N GLY A 348 -12.85 -5.43 -0.74
CA GLY A 348 -13.19 -6.30 0.38
C GLY A 348 -14.69 -6.63 0.44
N GLY A 349 -15.03 -7.60 1.26
CA GLY A 349 -16.42 -7.87 1.63
C GLY A 349 -17.06 -6.67 2.32
N VAL A 350 -18.39 -6.63 2.34
CA VAL A 350 -19.11 -5.63 3.13
C VAL A 350 -19.06 -6.08 4.58
N ALA A 351 -18.43 -5.30 5.44
CA ALA A 351 -18.54 -5.53 6.86
C ALA A 351 -19.93 -5.04 7.30
N LEU A 352 -20.79 -5.98 7.66
CA LEU A 352 -22.10 -5.72 8.27
C LEU A 352 -21.86 -5.44 9.75
N LEU A 353 -22.44 -4.36 10.24
CA LEU A 353 -22.56 -4.14 11.67
C LEU A 353 -23.73 -5.00 12.20
N PRO A 354 -23.63 -5.56 13.40
CA PRO A 354 -24.80 -6.08 14.06
C PRO A 354 -25.85 -4.95 14.14
N ASN A 355 -27.08 -5.29 13.82
CA ASN A 355 -28.20 -4.35 13.85
C ASN A 355 -28.24 -3.68 15.24
N SER A 356 -28.11 -2.36 15.25
CA SER A 356 -28.41 -1.51 16.41
C SER A 356 -29.89 -1.28 16.46
#